data_026304e6d47d0e4263b2f7897921cb08
#
_entry.id   026304e6d47d0e4263b2f7897921cb08
#
_cell.length_a   1.000
_cell.length_b   1.000
_cell.length_c   1.000
_cell.angle_alpha   90.00
_cell.angle_beta   90.00
_cell.angle_gamma   90.00
#
_symmetry.space_group_name_H-M   'P 1'
#
loop_
_entity.id
_entity.type
_entity.pdbx_description
1 polymer ?
#
loop_
_entity_poly.entity_id
_entity_poly.type
_entity_poly.pdbx_seq_one_letter_code
_entity_poly.pdbx_strand_id
1 'polypeptide(L)'
;MARRLPDRRFTFGETCYGAGVELKELRSLMALSELGSISLAAEKLHLSPPAIHKQLKILESELGVVLYEKVGRRLQLTQAAEVLLPYLKELLAQYDSALAALQEWKGMKRGVVRLGTGPSAYVLPAILKEFRRQNPAVEVLVETGNTPVLLDGLARGSLDLALLVSADLVEKEDYRVEMSWDFELVMISHQRLPPSKPRLAELKHLRFILFRKGSRMEEPIDRYFAANGFEPNVVMRFDNAEFIRSMVRAGMGISLLPLWVVDRDVKERRLSIIRPVEPPLFSKIALVRRKSGFVPRPVQAFIETARALDPKHLRLLTTSASGTRPGFKKSE
;
A
#
# COMPACT_ATOMS: atom_id res chain seq x y z
N MET A 1 -14.19 2.35 49.06
CA MET A 1 -14.52 0.92 49.17
C MET A 1 -14.18 0.26 47.83
N ALA A 2 -12.98 -0.29 47.71
CA ALA A 2 -12.51 -0.92 46.50
C ALA A 2 -12.96 -2.37 46.47
N ARG A 3 -13.81 -2.74 45.50
CA ARG A 3 -14.17 -4.14 45.25
C ARG A 3 -12.96 -4.85 44.61
N ARG A 4 -12.32 -5.78 45.36
CA ARG A 4 -11.33 -6.72 44.86
C ARG A 4 -11.98 -7.65 43.81
N LEU A 5 -11.48 -7.67 42.63
CA LEU A 5 -11.74 -8.69 41.61
C LEU A 5 -11.13 -10.03 42.07
N PRO A 6 -11.77 -11.18 41.84
CA PRO A 6 -11.24 -12.48 42.23
C PRO A 6 -10.04 -12.82 41.33
N ASP A 7 -8.95 -13.18 41.99
CA ASP A 7 -7.68 -13.65 41.39
C ASP A 7 -7.94 -15.05 40.77
N ARG A 8 -8.36 -15.08 39.49
CA ARG A 8 -8.38 -16.30 38.69
C ARG A 8 -7.05 -16.43 37.99
N ARG A 9 -6.15 -17.25 38.54
CA ARG A 9 -4.94 -17.70 37.86
C ARG A 9 -5.35 -18.38 36.53
N PHE A 10 -4.97 -17.79 35.42
CA PHE A 10 -5.06 -18.40 34.10
C PHE A 10 -4.14 -19.61 34.06
N THR A 11 -4.66 -20.81 34.16
CA THR A 11 -3.92 -22.03 33.86
C THR A 11 -4.07 -22.30 32.36
N PHE A 12 -2.98 -22.17 31.64
CA PHE A 12 -2.86 -22.58 30.22
C PHE A 12 -3.14 -24.09 30.16
N GLY A 13 -4.31 -24.50 29.72
CA GLY A 13 -4.62 -25.92 29.52
C GLY A 13 -6.09 -26.34 29.47
N GLU A 14 -7.01 -25.61 30.10
CA GLU A 14 -8.38 -26.12 30.23
C GLU A 14 -9.48 -25.25 29.56
N THR A 15 -9.15 -24.15 28.91
CA THR A 15 -10.17 -23.17 28.47
C THR A 15 -10.27 -22.95 26.95
N CYS A 16 -9.58 -23.73 26.13
CA CYS A 16 -9.64 -23.54 24.67
C CYS A 16 -10.85 -24.17 23.97
N TYR A 17 -11.70 -24.90 24.69
CA TYR A 17 -12.89 -25.55 24.10
C TYR A 17 -14.23 -25.00 24.59
N GLY A 18 -14.26 -23.88 25.33
CA GLY A 18 -15.47 -23.38 25.98
C GLY A 18 -15.87 -21.94 25.70
N ALA A 19 -15.03 -21.15 25.04
CA ALA A 19 -15.43 -19.79 24.68
C ALA A 19 -16.35 -19.84 23.46
N GLY A 20 -17.65 -19.65 23.69
CA GLY A 20 -18.67 -19.61 22.65
C GLY A 20 -18.64 -18.34 21.79
N VAL A 21 -17.44 -17.82 21.47
CA VAL A 21 -17.26 -16.62 20.64
C VAL A 21 -17.68 -16.92 19.20
N GLU A 22 -18.68 -16.16 18.71
CA GLU A 22 -19.19 -16.31 17.36
C GLU A 22 -18.61 -15.21 16.44
N LEU A 23 -18.50 -15.51 15.15
CA LEU A 23 -17.99 -14.55 14.13
C LEU A 23 -18.78 -13.23 14.10
N LYS A 24 -20.07 -13.25 14.42
CA LYS A 24 -20.90 -12.04 14.46
C LYS A 24 -20.44 -11.04 15.53
N GLU A 25 -19.97 -11.54 16.68
CA GLU A 25 -19.45 -10.73 17.79
C GLU A 25 -18.13 -10.10 17.43
N LEU A 26 -17.25 -10.86 16.77
CA LEU A 26 -15.97 -10.36 16.25
C LEU A 26 -16.19 -9.27 15.20
N ARG A 27 -17.15 -9.46 14.29
CA ARG A 27 -17.52 -8.44 13.29
C ARG A 27 -18.05 -7.16 13.93
N SER A 28 -18.81 -7.28 15.03
CA SER A 28 -19.31 -6.11 15.76
C SER A 28 -18.19 -5.30 16.39
N LEU A 29 -17.17 -5.96 16.97
CA LEU A 29 -16.00 -5.27 17.50
C LEU A 29 -15.20 -4.60 16.38
N MET A 30 -15.02 -5.28 15.26
CA MET A 30 -14.37 -4.69 14.09
C MET A 30 -15.08 -3.45 13.56
N ALA A 31 -16.40 -3.51 13.40
CA ALA A 31 -17.19 -2.37 12.94
C ALA A 31 -17.13 -1.19 13.93
N LEU A 32 -17.17 -1.48 15.24
CA LEU A 32 -17.00 -0.44 16.27
C LEU A 32 -15.59 0.19 16.20
N SER A 33 -14.54 -0.60 16.00
CA SER A 33 -13.16 -0.09 15.92
C SER A 33 -12.94 0.84 14.73
N GLU A 34 -13.60 0.57 13.60
CA GLU A 34 -13.49 1.36 12.38
C GLU A 34 -14.30 2.65 12.41
N LEU A 35 -15.48 2.62 13.03
CA LEU A 35 -16.47 3.69 12.96
C LEU A 35 -16.58 4.51 14.24
N GLY A 36 -16.04 4.02 15.36
CA GLY A 36 -16.08 4.69 16.67
C GLY A 36 -17.48 4.92 17.25
N SER A 37 -18.52 4.28 16.67
CA SER A 37 -19.93 4.47 17.03
C SER A 37 -20.73 3.19 16.88
N ILE A 38 -21.47 2.83 17.93
CA ILE A 38 -22.39 1.67 17.89
C ILE A 38 -23.48 1.86 16.84
N SER A 39 -24.01 3.08 16.68
CA SER A 39 -25.04 3.35 15.68
C SER A 39 -24.55 3.17 14.25
N LEU A 40 -23.35 3.67 13.93
CA LEU A 40 -22.73 3.49 12.61
C LEU A 40 -22.35 2.03 12.37
N ALA A 41 -21.83 1.33 13.40
CA ALA A 41 -21.54 -0.10 13.31
C ALA A 41 -22.81 -0.93 13.04
N ALA A 42 -23.93 -0.56 13.67
CA ALA A 42 -25.21 -1.20 13.46
C ALA A 42 -25.72 -0.99 12.02
N GLU A 43 -25.64 0.23 11.51
CA GLU A 43 -25.99 0.54 10.13
C GLU A 43 -25.13 -0.28 9.13
N LYS A 44 -23.80 -0.29 9.33
CA LYS A 44 -22.86 -1.06 8.49
C LYS A 44 -23.17 -2.56 8.46
N LEU A 45 -23.58 -3.12 9.62
CA LEU A 45 -23.86 -4.56 9.75
C LEU A 45 -25.33 -4.92 9.56
N HIS A 46 -26.18 -3.96 9.19
CA HIS A 46 -27.64 -4.13 9.04
C HIS A 46 -28.30 -4.71 10.30
N LEU A 47 -27.88 -4.21 11.47
CA LEU A 47 -28.40 -4.62 12.78
C LEU A 47 -28.95 -3.41 13.55
N SER A 48 -29.63 -3.67 14.65
CA SER A 48 -30.02 -2.61 15.57
C SER A 48 -28.88 -2.25 16.54
N PRO A 49 -28.77 -1.00 17.02
CA PRO A 49 -27.77 -0.62 18.03
C PRO A 49 -27.80 -1.49 19.30
N PRO A 50 -28.98 -1.88 19.85
CA PRO A 50 -29.04 -2.84 20.96
C PRO A 50 -28.44 -4.21 20.63
N ALA A 51 -28.60 -4.69 19.38
CA ALA A 51 -28.01 -5.98 18.96
C ALA A 51 -26.48 -5.93 18.95
N ILE A 52 -25.88 -4.84 18.41
CA ILE A 52 -24.44 -4.64 18.48
C ILE A 52 -23.96 -4.58 19.93
N HIS A 53 -24.61 -3.80 20.75
CA HIS A 53 -24.26 -3.70 22.18
C HIS A 53 -24.30 -5.08 22.86
N LYS A 54 -25.38 -5.89 22.62
CA LYS A 54 -25.49 -7.24 23.14
C LYS A 54 -24.35 -8.15 22.68
N GLN A 55 -24.00 -8.13 21.37
CA GLN A 55 -22.92 -8.94 20.82
C GLN A 55 -21.56 -8.56 21.44
N LEU A 56 -21.30 -7.27 21.59
CA LEU A 56 -20.06 -6.80 22.25
C LEU A 56 -20.00 -7.23 23.72
N LYS A 57 -21.15 -7.19 24.46
CA LYS A 57 -21.18 -7.63 25.85
C LYS A 57 -21.00 -9.14 26.01
N ILE A 58 -21.52 -9.94 25.08
CA ILE A 58 -21.23 -11.38 25.03
C ILE A 58 -19.75 -11.62 24.83
N LEU A 59 -19.13 -10.94 23.84
CA LEU A 59 -17.69 -11.05 23.56
C LEU A 59 -16.84 -10.67 24.78
N GLU A 60 -17.14 -9.56 25.47
CA GLU A 60 -16.45 -9.15 26.68
C GLU A 60 -16.60 -10.20 27.80
N SER A 61 -17.81 -10.78 27.95
CA SER A 61 -18.06 -11.81 28.95
C SER A 61 -17.29 -13.09 28.67
N GLU A 62 -17.24 -13.56 27.41
CA GLU A 62 -16.51 -14.76 27.00
C GLU A 62 -14.98 -14.59 27.13
N LEU A 63 -14.48 -13.40 26.78
CA LEU A 63 -13.04 -13.11 26.89
C LEU A 63 -12.60 -12.68 28.29
N GLY A 64 -13.54 -12.34 29.18
CA GLY A 64 -13.25 -11.89 30.54
C GLY A 64 -12.58 -10.52 30.62
N VAL A 65 -12.66 -9.71 29.55
CA VAL A 65 -12.03 -8.38 29.47
C VAL A 65 -13.01 -7.35 28.92
N VAL A 66 -12.83 -6.10 29.32
CA VAL A 66 -13.56 -4.97 28.75
C VAL A 66 -12.86 -4.55 27.45
N LEU A 67 -13.62 -4.42 26.36
CA LEU A 67 -13.07 -4.09 25.03
C LEU A 67 -13.32 -2.65 24.62
N TYR A 68 -14.30 -2.00 25.21
CA TYR A 68 -14.59 -0.58 24.98
C TYR A 68 -15.14 0.08 26.24
N GLU A 69 -14.90 1.38 26.34
CA GLU A 69 -15.38 2.20 27.45
C GLU A 69 -15.93 3.53 26.96
N LYS A 70 -16.75 4.16 27.79
CA LYS A 70 -17.33 5.47 27.48
C LYS A 70 -16.49 6.55 28.16
N VAL A 71 -15.81 7.36 27.35
CA VAL A 71 -15.05 8.53 27.82
C VAL A 71 -15.82 9.79 27.41
N GLY A 72 -16.51 10.40 28.37
CA GLY A 72 -17.40 11.51 28.11
C GLY A 72 -18.60 11.11 27.22
N ARG A 73 -18.66 11.67 26.00
CA ARG A 73 -19.69 11.35 25.00
C ARG A 73 -19.21 10.38 23.91
N ARG A 74 -17.95 9.95 23.94
CA ARG A 74 -17.35 9.07 22.91
C ARG A 74 -17.09 7.68 23.47
N LEU A 75 -17.18 6.70 22.59
CA LEU A 75 -16.71 5.35 22.86
C LEU A 75 -15.24 5.26 22.47
N GLN A 76 -14.42 4.67 23.33
CA GLN A 76 -13.01 4.38 23.06
C GLN A 76 -12.75 2.90 23.27
N LEU A 77 -11.86 2.35 22.45
CA LEU A 77 -11.37 1.00 22.64
C LEU A 77 -10.41 0.95 23.82
N THR A 78 -10.43 -0.15 24.54
CA THR A 78 -9.44 -0.42 25.60
C THR A 78 -8.15 -0.96 24.99
N GLN A 79 -7.08 -0.96 25.77
CA GLN A 79 -5.82 -1.59 25.38
C GLN A 79 -5.99 -3.08 25.04
N ALA A 80 -6.90 -3.79 25.74
CA ALA A 80 -7.22 -5.18 25.44
C ALA A 80 -7.81 -5.34 24.04
N ALA A 81 -8.70 -4.43 23.63
CA ALA A 81 -9.23 -4.42 22.27
C ALA A 81 -8.14 -4.12 21.22
N GLU A 82 -7.26 -3.15 21.49
CA GLU A 82 -6.16 -2.80 20.59
C GLU A 82 -5.20 -3.98 20.36
N VAL A 83 -4.92 -4.76 21.39
CA VAL A 83 -4.14 -6.00 21.28
C VAL A 83 -4.87 -7.06 20.45
N LEU A 84 -6.19 -7.20 20.63
CA LEU A 84 -6.99 -8.23 19.96
C LEU A 84 -7.26 -7.93 18.48
N LEU A 85 -7.49 -6.67 18.14
CA LEU A 85 -7.91 -6.24 16.79
C LEU A 85 -7.01 -6.74 15.63
N PRO A 86 -5.69 -6.76 15.72
CA PRO A 86 -4.84 -7.30 14.67
C PRO A 86 -5.17 -8.77 14.35
N TYR A 87 -5.33 -9.59 15.37
CA TYR A 87 -5.67 -11.01 15.22
C TYR A 87 -7.08 -11.22 14.66
N LEU A 88 -8.05 -10.37 15.05
CA LEU A 88 -9.39 -10.43 14.49
C LEU A 88 -9.42 -10.08 13.01
N LYS A 89 -8.67 -9.08 12.59
CA LYS A 89 -8.53 -8.73 11.17
C LYS A 89 -8.03 -9.90 10.36
N GLU A 90 -7.00 -10.57 10.85
CA GLU A 90 -6.43 -11.75 10.18
C GLU A 90 -7.42 -12.91 10.11
N LEU A 91 -8.09 -13.23 11.22
CA LEU A 91 -9.08 -14.30 11.29
C LEU A 91 -10.25 -14.06 10.33
N LEU A 92 -10.83 -12.86 10.35
CA LEU A 92 -11.94 -12.50 9.46
C LEU A 92 -11.52 -12.52 7.99
N ALA A 93 -10.31 -12.06 7.67
CA ALA A 93 -9.78 -12.13 6.31
C ALA A 93 -9.59 -13.57 5.82
N GLN A 94 -9.10 -14.48 6.69
CA GLN A 94 -8.98 -15.92 6.36
C GLN A 94 -10.35 -16.56 6.16
N TYR A 95 -11.33 -16.21 7.00
CA TYR A 95 -12.70 -16.70 6.84
C TYR A 95 -13.31 -16.24 5.51
N ASP A 96 -13.19 -14.95 5.16
CA ASP A 96 -13.69 -14.40 3.91
C ASP A 96 -12.98 -15.06 2.70
N SER A 97 -11.67 -15.33 2.81
CA SER A 97 -10.91 -16.06 1.78
C SER A 97 -11.41 -17.49 1.58
N ALA A 98 -11.74 -18.19 2.67
CA ALA A 98 -12.30 -19.54 2.60
C ALA A 98 -13.69 -19.55 1.94
N LEU A 99 -14.53 -18.54 2.25
CA LEU A 99 -15.84 -18.41 1.60
C LEU A 99 -15.70 -18.08 0.11
N ALA A 100 -14.75 -17.22 -0.26
CA ALA A 100 -14.45 -16.90 -1.66
C ALA A 100 -14.02 -18.16 -2.43
N ALA A 101 -13.15 -18.99 -1.85
CA ALA A 101 -12.72 -20.26 -2.44
C ALA A 101 -13.92 -21.21 -2.70
N LEU A 102 -14.85 -21.30 -1.74
CA LEU A 102 -16.07 -22.09 -1.90
C LEU A 102 -17.01 -21.56 -2.98
N GLN A 103 -17.14 -20.24 -3.09
CA GLN A 103 -17.93 -19.62 -4.15
C GLN A 103 -17.33 -19.85 -5.53
N GLU A 104 -16.01 -19.81 -5.65
CA GLU A 104 -15.31 -20.16 -6.89
C GLU A 104 -15.54 -21.62 -7.29
N TRP A 105 -15.48 -22.54 -6.34
CA TRP A 105 -15.81 -23.95 -6.58
C TRP A 105 -17.23 -24.14 -7.13
N LYS A 106 -18.18 -23.27 -6.74
CA LYS A 106 -19.54 -23.23 -7.25
C LYS A 106 -19.69 -22.50 -8.62
N GLY A 107 -18.60 -22.08 -9.25
CA GLY A 107 -18.61 -21.46 -10.58
C GLY A 107 -19.07 -19.99 -10.62
N MET A 108 -19.16 -19.32 -9.49
CA MET A 108 -19.55 -17.90 -9.47
C MET A 108 -18.38 -17.00 -9.88
N LYS A 109 -18.57 -16.23 -10.95
CA LYS A 109 -17.58 -15.25 -11.49
C LYS A 109 -17.57 -13.91 -10.73
N ARG A 110 -18.04 -13.86 -9.49
CA ARG A 110 -18.05 -12.66 -8.65
C ARG A 110 -16.97 -12.75 -7.58
N GLY A 111 -16.38 -11.61 -7.23
CA GLY A 111 -15.36 -11.57 -6.17
C GLY A 111 -14.82 -10.16 -5.97
N VAL A 112 -13.90 -10.04 -5.04
CA VAL A 112 -13.24 -8.78 -4.68
C VAL A 112 -11.73 -8.96 -4.80
N VAL A 113 -11.03 -7.97 -5.34
CA VAL A 113 -9.56 -7.85 -5.29
C VAL A 113 -9.22 -6.68 -4.38
N ARG A 114 -8.51 -6.94 -3.28
CA ARG A 114 -8.03 -5.92 -2.33
C ARG A 114 -6.59 -5.57 -2.67
N LEU A 115 -6.39 -4.38 -3.21
CA LEU A 115 -5.09 -3.92 -3.70
C LEU A 115 -4.56 -2.77 -2.85
N GLY A 116 -3.39 -2.96 -2.26
CA GLY A 116 -2.64 -1.89 -1.61
C GLY A 116 -1.71 -1.17 -2.59
N THR A 117 -1.57 0.14 -2.46
CA THR A 117 -0.64 0.90 -3.31
C THR A 117 -0.07 2.12 -2.59
N GLY A 118 1.15 2.52 -2.97
CA GLY A 118 1.68 3.83 -2.61
C GLY A 118 0.96 4.97 -3.34
N PRO A 119 1.16 6.23 -2.93
CA PRO A 119 0.49 7.39 -3.51
C PRO A 119 0.75 7.60 -5.02
N SER A 120 1.72 6.89 -5.60
CA SER A 120 2.22 7.11 -6.96
C SER A 120 2.03 5.90 -7.88
N ALA A 121 0.94 5.16 -7.75
CA ALA A 121 0.68 3.95 -8.55
C ALA A 121 0.20 4.25 -9.98
N TYR A 122 1.00 4.92 -10.76
CA TYR A 122 0.64 5.34 -12.13
C TYR A 122 0.47 4.18 -13.13
N VAL A 123 0.94 2.99 -12.81
CA VAL A 123 0.70 1.78 -13.63
C VAL A 123 -0.71 1.23 -13.42
N LEU A 124 -1.32 1.52 -12.28
CA LEU A 124 -2.59 0.96 -11.86
C LEU A 124 -3.76 1.28 -12.82
N PRO A 125 -3.94 2.52 -13.33
CA PRO A 125 -5.02 2.83 -14.26
C PRO A 125 -5.01 1.97 -15.52
N ALA A 126 -3.82 1.66 -16.06
CA ALA A 126 -3.71 0.81 -17.25
C ALA A 126 -4.11 -0.64 -16.95
N ILE A 127 -3.67 -1.17 -15.81
CA ILE A 127 -4.05 -2.52 -15.35
C ILE A 127 -5.55 -2.58 -15.08
N LEU A 128 -6.10 -1.61 -14.34
CA LEU A 128 -7.52 -1.57 -13.98
C LEU A 128 -8.43 -1.48 -15.20
N LYS A 129 -8.07 -0.65 -16.19
CA LYS A 129 -8.85 -0.52 -17.43
C LYS A 129 -9.00 -1.86 -18.13
N GLU A 130 -7.92 -2.60 -18.31
CA GLU A 130 -7.93 -3.89 -18.98
C GLU A 130 -8.59 -4.97 -18.11
N PHE A 131 -8.31 -5.00 -16.82
CA PHE A 131 -8.93 -5.93 -15.88
C PHE A 131 -10.45 -5.79 -15.84
N ARG A 132 -10.96 -4.55 -15.72
CA ARG A 132 -12.40 -4.26 -15.69
C ARG A 132 -13.10 -4.66 -16.98
N ARG A 133 -12.42 -4.52 -18.12
CA ARG A 133 -12.95 -4.96 -19.42
C ARG A 133 -13.17 -6.48 -19.47
N GLN A 134 -12.26 -7.25 -18.89
CA GLN A 134 -12.29 -8.72 -18.87
C GLN A 134 -13.15 -9.27 -17.74
N ASN A 135 -13.20 -8.59 -16.60
CA ASN A 135 -13.83 -9.04 -15.36
C ASN A 135 -14.82 -7.99 -14.81
N PRO A 136 -15.90 -7.64 -15.52
CA PRO A 136 -16.79 -6.54 -15.15
C PRO A 136 -17.55 -6.76 -13.83
N ALA A 137 -17.71 -8.02 -13.41
CA ALA A 137 -18.42 -8.40 -12.19
C ALA A 137 -17.52 -8.48 -10.94
N VAL A 138 -16.20 -8.26 -11.09
CA VAL A 138 -15.25 -8.25 -9.97
C VAL A 138 -15.10 -6.84 -9.43
N GLU A 139 -15.24 -6.67 -8.13
CA GLU A 139 -14.96 -5.41 -7.44
C GLU A 139 -13.47 -5.28 -7.17
N VAL A 140 -12.91 -4.08 -7.29
CA VAL A 140 -11.53 -3.79 -6.90
C VAL A 140 -11.54 -2.70 -5.84
N LEU A 141 -11.07 -3.03 -4.65
CA LEU A 141 -10.86 -2.10 -3.56
C LEU A 141 -9.40 -1.70 -3.53
N VAL A 142 -9.13 -0.39 -3.55
CA VAL A 142 -7.76 0.15 -3.55
C VAL A 142 -7.53 0.94 -2.28
N GLU A 143 -6.53 0.53 -1.50
CA GLU A 143 -6.10 1.24 -0.30
C GLU A 143 -4.73 1.87 -0.55
N THR A 144 -4.52 3.10 -0.03
CA THR A 144 -3.22 3.77 -0.12
C THR A 144 -2.50 3.71 1.21
N GLY A 145 -1.19 3.42 1.16
CA GLY A 145 -0.37 3.33 2.37
C GLY A 145 1.13 3.40 2.05
N ASN A 146 1.93 3.51 3.10
CA ASN A 146 3.37 3.31 2.99
C ASN A 146 3.70 1.81 2.97
N THR A 147 4.93 1.46 2.56
CA THR A 147 5.33 0.07 2.40
C THR A 147 5.14 -0.80 3.66
N PRO A 148 5.50 -0.36 4.88
CA PRO A 148 5.24 -1.15 6.09
C PRO A 148 3.75 -1.49 6.29
N VAL A 149 2.85 -0.52 6.11
CA VAL A 149 1.40 -0.70 6.23
C VAL A 149 0.88 -1.68 5.17
N LEU A 150 1.36 -1.57 3.93
CA LEU A 150 0.95 -2.44 2.84
C LEU A 150 1.45 -3.89 3.02
N LEU A 151 2.69 -4.06 3.50
CA LEU A 151 3.23 -5.38 3.83
C LEU A 151 2.49 -6.03 5.00
N ASP A 152 2.16 -5.25 6.03
CA ASP A 152 1.33 -5.70 7.14
C ASP A 152 -0.08 -6.12 6.66
N GLY A 153 -0.68 -5.34 5.76
CA GLY A 153 -1.95 -5.70 5.12
C GLY A 153 -1.89 -7.01 4.34
N LEU A 154 -0.82 -7.28 3.60
CA LEU A 154 -0.58 -8.56 2.93
C LEU A 154 -0.38 -9.70 3.93
N ALA A 155 0.42 -9.49 4.98
CA ALA A 155 0.67 -10.48 6.02
C ALA A 155 -0.62 -10.92 6.72
N ARG A 156 -1.48 -9.96 7.07
CA ARG A 156 -2.77 -10.21 7.74
C ARG A 156 -3.89 -10.66 6.79
N GLY A 157 -3.66 -10.65 5.48
CA GLY A 157 -4.68 -11.01 4.48
C GLY A 157 -5.79 -9.97 4.30
N SER A 158 -5.65 -8.75 4.83
CA SER A 158 -6.55 -7.63 4.53
C SER A 158 -6.31 -7.08 3.12
N LEU A 159 -5.13 -7.31 2.55
CA LEU A 159 -4.79 -7.07 1.15
C LEU A 159 -4.44 -8.39 0.45
N ASP A 160 -4.89 -8.54 -0.79
CA ASP A 160 -4.56 -9.66 -1.66
C ASP A 160 -3.25 -9.39 -2.41
N LEU A 161 -3.08 -8.15 -2.86
CA LEU A 161 -1.96 -7.66 -3.66
C LEU A 161 -1.49 -6.29 -3.18
N ALA A 162 -0.22 -5.97 -3.41
CA ALA A 162 0.29 -4.61 -3.22
C ALA A 162 1.23 -4.19 -4.35
N LEU A 163 1.13 -2.91 -4.76
CA LEU A 163 2.10 -2.26 -5.65
C LEU A 163 3.11 -1.49 -4.79
N LEU A 164 4.36 -1.96 -4.81
CA LEU A 164 5.44 -1.43 -3.97
C LEU A 164 6.59 -0.90 -4.83
N VAL A 165 7.16 0.23 -4.43
CA VAL A 165 8.39 0.77 -5.02
C VAL A 165 9.60 0.12 -4.34
N SER A 166 10.71 -0.08 -5.09
CA SER A 166 11.96 -0.71 -4.61
C SER A 166 11.72 -2.11 -4.03
N ALA A 167 11.05 -2.97 -4.79
CA ALA A 167 10.68 -4.32 -4.38
C ALA A 167 11.86 -5.29 -4.20
N ASP A 168 13.07 -4.92 -4.59
CA ASP A 168 14.28 -5.74 -4.41
C ASP A 168 14.54 -6.09 -2.93
N LEU A 169 13.92 -5.33 -2.01
CA LEU A 169 13.99 -5.57 -0.56
C LEU A 169 12.81 -6.42 -0.03
N VAL A 170 11.85 -6.77 -0.87
CA VAL A 170 10.60 -7.45 -0.47
C VAL A 170 10.63 -8.94 -0.80
N GLU A 171 11.58 -9.41 -1.59
CA GLU A 171 11.82 -10.83 -1.85
C GLU A 171 12.38 -11.53 -0.58
N LYS A 172 11.65 -11.37 0.52
CA LYS A 172 11.83 -12.13 1.75
C LYS A 172 10.98 -13.39 1.71
N GLU A 173 11.23 -14.31 2.64
CA GLU A 173 10.60 -15.64 2.70
C GLU A 173 9.06 -15.62 2.63
N ASP A 174 8.42 -14.50 3.03
CA ASP A 174 6.96 -14.39 3.19
C ASP A 174 6.23 -13.80 1.96
N TYR A 175 6.94 -13.14 1.03
CA TYR A 175 6.31 -12.43 -0.08
C TYR A 175 6.82 -12.94 -1.43
N ARG A 176 5.92 -12.91 -2.44
CA ARG A 176 6.21 -13.25 -3.82
C ARG A 176 6.01 -12.02 -4.71
N VAL A 177 7.03 -11.69 -5.47
CA VAL A 177 6.94 -10.71 -6.55
C VAL A 177 6.32 -11.40 -7.77
N GLU A 178 5.11 -11.01 -8.14
CA GLU A 178 4.40 -11.56 -9.29
C GLU A 178 4.82 -10.91 -10.58
N MET A 179 5.17 -9.62 -10.52
CA MET A 179 5.66 -8.84 -11.65
C MET A 179 6.37 -7.57 -11.18
N SER A 180 7.32 -7.09 -11.97
CA SER A 180 7.99 -5.81 -11.73
C SER A 180 8.17 -5.02 -13.02
N TRP A 181 8.19 -3.69 -12.88
CA TRP A 181 8.44 -2.75 -13.97
C TRP A 181 9.52 -1.76 -13.56
N ASP A 182 10.50 -1.57 -14.43
CA ASP A 182 11.50 -0.53 -14.26
C ASP A 182 10.90 0.83 -14.64
N PHE A 183 11.25 1.86 -13.89
CA PHE A 183 10.89 3.23 -14.21
C PHE A 183 12.07 4.19 -14.05
N GLU A 184 12.08 5.23 -14.86
CA GLU A 184 13.10 6.27 -14.82
C GLU A 184 12.72 7.37 -13.83
N LEU A 185 13.67 7.73 -12.97
CA LEU A 185 13.65 8.94 -12.16
C LEU A 185 14.43 10.01 -12.93
N VAL A 186 13.73 11.05 -13.38
CA VAL A 186 14.34 12.15 -14.15
C VAL A 186 14.58 13.35 -13.26
N MET A 187 15.73 13.99 -13.46
CA MET A 187 16.00 15.26 -12.81
C MET A 187 15.27 16.39 -13.55
N ILE A 188 14.60 17.25 -12.81
CA ILE A 188 13.73 18.29 -13.35
C ILE A 188 14.05 19.68 -12.79
N SER A 189 13.83 20.70 -13.61
CA SER A 189 13.82 22.11 -13.22
C SER A 189 12.69 22.88 -13.92
N HIS A 190 12.32 24.05 -13.42
CA HIS A 190 11.35 24.93 -14.07
C HIS A 190 11.95 25.65 -15.29
N GLN A 191 13.26 25.72 -15.37
CA GLN A 191 14.00 26.35 -16.47
C GLN A 191 14.96 25.36 -17.10
N ARG A 192 15.27 25.58 -18.37
CA ARG A 192 16.34 24.87 -19.04
C ARG A 192 17.68 25.34 -18.52
N LEU A 193 18.49 24.44 -17.98
CA LEU A 193 19.80 24.75 -17.46
C LEU A 193 20.88 24.48 -18.54
N PRO A 194 21.81 25.40 -18.79
CA PRO A 194 23.04 25.15 -19.50
C PRO A 194 24.11 24.59 -18.53
N PRO A 195 25.03 23.72 -18.98
CA PRO A 195 25.04 23.04 -20.27
C PRO A 195 23.92 22.02 -20.42
N SER A 196 23.68 21.55 -21.65
CA SER A 196 22.60 20.57 -21.92
C SER A 196 22.79 19.22 -21.23
N LYS A 197 24.03 18.89 -20.83
CA LYS A 197 24.42 17.69 -20.06
C LYS A 197 25.41 18.09 -18.97
N PRO A 198 24.95 18.64 -17.83
CA PRO A 198 25.83 18.99 -16.73
C PRO A 198 26.35 17.72 -16.03
N ARG A 199 27.51 17.82 -15.36
CA ARG A 199 27.91 16.84 -14.33
C ARG A 199 27.14 17.12 -13.05
N LEU A 200 26.85 16.10 -12.26
CA LEU A 200 26.19 16.31 -10.93
C LEU A 200 26.94 17.33 -10.08
N ALA A 201 28.27 17.30 -10.08
CA ALA A 201 29.11 18.24 -9.34
C ALA A 201 28.84 19.72 -9.69
N GLU A 202 28.47 20.02 -10.95
CA GLU A 202 28.16 21.35 -11.42
C GLU A 202 26.81 21.85 -10.88
N LEU A 203 25.95 20.94 -10.41
CA LEU A 203 24.63 21.24 -9.84
C LEU A 203 24.68 21.48 -8.32
N LYS A 204 25.84 21.40 -7.68
CA LYS A 204 25.99 21.52 -6.20
C LYS A 204 25.44 22.85 -5.65
N HIS A 205 25.52 23.92 -6.45
CA HIS A 205 25.03 25.25 -6.05
C HIS A 205 23.50 25.40 -6.14
N LEU A 206 22.80 24.46 -6.79
CA LEU A 206 21.36 24.47 -6.93
C LEU A 206 20.67 23.95 -5.68
N ARG A 207 19.47 24.44 -5.44
CA ARG A 207 18.60 23.99 -4.34
C ARG A 207 17.88 22.72 -4.76
N PHE A 208 17.97 21.67 -3.93
CA PHE A 208 17.27 20.42 -4.16
C PHE A 208 16.02 20.33 -3.28
N ILE A 209 14.94 19.84 -3.88
CA ILE A 209 13.69 19.51 -3.21
C ILE A 209 13.53 17.99 -3.38
N LEU A 210 13.61 17.24 -2.28
CA LEU A 210 13.66 15.78 -2.33
C LEU A 210 12.53 15.13 -1.54
N PHE A 211 12.42 13.83 -1.66
CA PHE A 211 11.54 13.03 -0.82
C PHE A 211 11.99 13.06 0.64
N ARG A 212 11.01 12.84 1.55
CA ARG A 212 11.26 12.73 2.98
C ARG A 212 12.15 11.53 3.26
N LYS A 213 13.08 11.67 4.23
CA LYS A 213 13.96 10.59 4.67
C LYS A 213 13.17 9.37 5.13
N GLY A 214 13.64 8.18 4.73
CA GLY A 214 12.99 6.90 4.99
C GLY A 214 11.82 6.57 4.09
N SER A 215 11.52 7.40 3.07
CA SER A 215 10.57 7.03 2.02
C SER A 215 11.23 6.08 1.01
N ARG A 216 10.46 5.15 0.44
CA ARG A 216 10.97 4.24 -0.59
C ARG A 216 11.40 4.93 -1.87
N MET A 217 10.93 6.14 -2.12
CA MET A 217 11.36 6.95 -3.27
C MET A 217 12.68 7.68 -3.02
N GLU A 218 13.03 7.94 -1.75
CA GLU A 218 14.30 8.56 -1.40
C GLU A 218 15.48 7.59 -1.57
N GLU A 219 15.33 6.35 -1.16
CA GLU A 219 16.41 5.36 -1.12
C GLU A 219 17.16 5.20 -2.47
N PRO A 220 16.51 5.03 -3.63
CA PRO A 220 17.21 4.99 -4.92
C PRO A 220 17.90 6.30 -5.28
N ILE A 221 17.35 7.43 -4.86
CA ILE A 221 17.94 8.77 -5.10
C ILE A 221 19.19 8.95 -4.24
N ASP A 222 19.14 8.61 -2.96
CA ASP A 222 20.28 8.71 -2.06
C ASP A 222 21.41 7.78 -2.49
N ARG A 223 21.11 6.54 -2.89
CA ARG A 223 22.11 5.61 -3.45
C ARG A 223 22.76 6.16 -4.73
N TYR A 224 21.95 6.77 -5.60
CA TYR A 224 22.45 7.38 -6.83
C TYR A 224 23.43 8.53 -6.53
N PHE A 225 23.09 9.42 -5.63
CA PHE A 225 23.97 10.51 -5.23
C PHE A 225 25.24 9.99 -4.55
N ALA A 226 25.13 9.05 -3.63
CA ALA A 226 26.27 8.44 -2.93
C ALA A 226 27.21 7.73 -3.90
N ALA A 227 26.69 6.96 -4.87
CA ALA A 227 27.49 6.26 -5.88
C ALA A 227 28.27 7.21 -6.81
N ASN A 228 27.79 8.45 -6.96
CA ASN A 228 28.45 9.49 -7.78
C ASN A 228 29.22 10.52 -6.93
N GLY A 229 29.40 10.28 -5.60
CA GLY A 229 30.13 11.18 -4.71
C GLY A 229 29.49 12.58 -4.62
N PHE A 230 28.17 12.68 -4.80
CA PHE A 230 27.45 13.94 -4.84
C PHE A 230 26.61 14.15 -3.58
N GLU A 231 26.78 15.31 -2.96
CA GLU A 231 25.96 15.74 -1.82
C GLU A 231 25.08 16.93 -2.24
N PRO A 232 23.75 16.74 -2.35
CA PRO A 232 22.84 17.78 -2.78
C PRO A 232 22.60 18.84 -1.70
N ASN A 233 22.48 20.10 -2.09
CA ASN A 233 22.00 21.19 -1.22
C ASN A 233 20.48 21.08 -1.05
N VAL A 234 20.01 20.26 -0.09
CA VAL A 234 18.59 20.00 0.13
C VAL A 234 17.96 21.10 0.98
N VAL A 235 17.01 21.81 0.40
CA VAL A 235 16.28 22.91 1.07
C VAL A 235 14.88 22.54 1.53
N MET A 236 14.26 21.52 0.93
CA MET A 236 12.92 21.05 1.29
C MET A 236 12.80 19.54 1.10
N ARG A 237 11.94 18.92 1.91
CA ARG A 237 11.57 17.50 1.79
C ARG A 237 10.06 17.32 1.92
N PHE A 238 9.49 16.49 1.06
CA PHE A 238 8.07 16.15 1.06
C PHE A 238 7.88 14.63 0.93
N ASP A 239 6.75 14.13 1.35
CA ASP A 239 6.36 12.71 1.20
C ASP A 239 5.56 12.44 -0.08
N ASN A 240 5.18 13.48 -0.81
CA ASN A 240 4.33 13.44 -1.98
C ASN A 240 5.01 14.06 -3.21
N ALA A 241 5.08 13.29 -4.31
CA ALA A 241 5.68 13.71 -5.57
C ALA A 241 4.97 14.94 -6.20
N GLU A 242 3.66 15.09 -6.01
CA GLU A 242 2.89 16.21 -6.54
C GLU A 242 3.26 17.54 -5.88
N PHE A 243 3.52 17.53 -4.56
CA PHE A 243 4.04 18.71 -3.88
C PHE A 243 5.44 19.07 -4.37
N ILE A 244 6.34 18.08 -4.49
CA ILE A 244 7.68 18.29 -5.04
C ILE A 244 7.59 18.91 -6.45
N ARG A 245 6.77 18.31 -7.34
CA ARG A 245 6.53 18.82 -8.69
C ARG A 245 6.06 20.28 -8.69
N SER A 246 5.11 20.61 -7.83
CA SER A 246 4.55 21.94 -7.69
C SER A 246 5.60 22.97 -7.24
N MET A 247 6.45 22.59 -6.29
CA MET A 247 7.55 23.47 -5.82
C MET A 247 8.61 23.70 -6.90
N VAL A 248 8.96 22.64 -7.67
CA VAL A 248 9.88 22.80 -8.80
C VAL A 248 9.27 23.71 -9.88
N ARG A 249 7.99 23.55 -10.19
CA ARG A 249 7.28 24.46 -11.12
C ARG A 249 7.29 25.92 -10.66
N ALA A 250 7.20 26.14 -9.34
CA ALA A 250 7.30 27.48 -8.74
C ALA A 250 8.73 28.04 -8.73
N GLY A 251 9.72 27.34 -9.28
CA GLY A 251 11.11 27.78 -9.36
C GLY A 251 11.88 27.72 -8.03
N MET A 252 11.40 26.98 -7.06
CA MET A 252 12.01 26.92 -5.72
C MET A 252 13.24 26.02 -5.65
N GLY A 253 13.46 25.19 -6.69
CA GLY A 253 14.62 24.30 -6.77
C GLY A 253 14.48 23.28 -7.91
N ILE A 254 15.32 22.26 -7.86
CA ILE A 254 15.33 21.10 -8.77
C ILE A 254 15.03 19.82 -7.98
N SER A 255 14.62 18.75 -8.67
CA SER A 255 14.31 17.47 -8.03
C SER A 255 14.53 16.29 -8.95
N LEU A 256 14.50 15.07 -8.37
CA LEU A 256 14.37 13.82 -9.13
C LEU A 256 12.98 13.23 -8.86
N LEU A 257 12.21 13.06 -9.93
CA LEU A 257 10.86 12.50 -9.88
C LEU A 257 10.67 11.42 -10.94
N PRO A 258 9.75 10.46 -10.73
CA PRO A 258 9.36 9.53 -11.76
C PRO A 258 8.88 10.28 -13.00
N LEU A 259 9.31 9.81 -14.18
CA LEU A 259 8.97 10.44 -15.45
C LEU A 259 7.46 10.65 -15.63
N TRP A 260 6.64 9.68 -15.26
CA TRP A 260 5.17 9.79 -15.38
C TRP A 260 4.54 10.94 -14.55
N VAL A 261 5.20 11.35 -13.46
CA VAL A 261 4.71 12.48 -12.63
C VAL A 261 4.84 13.79 -13.38
N VAL A 262 5.85 13.91 -14.23
CA VAL A 262 6.27 15.17 -14.86
C VAL A 262 6.05 15.20 -16.37
N ASP A 263 5.68 14.09 -17.01
CA ASP A 263 5.55 13.95 -18.47
C ASP A 263 4.67 15.03 -19.09
N ARG A 264 3.53 15.34 -18.47
CA ARG A 264 2.64 16.38 -18.95
C ARG A 264 3.27 17.77 -18.88
N ASP A 265 3.92 18.12 -17.76
CA ASP A 265 4.56 19.43 -17.59
C ASP A 265 5.76 19.59 -18.52
N VAL A 266 6.47 18.50 -18.80
CA VAL A 266 7.57 18.51 -19.78
C VAL A 266 7.05 18.71 -21.22
N LYS A 267 5.99 18.02 -21.61
CA LYS A 267 5.33 18.19 -22.92
C LYS A 267 4.77 19.59 -23.10
N GLU A 268 4.21 20.17 -22.05
CA GLU A 268 3.67 21.53 -22.02
C GLU A 268 4.76 22.60 -21.76
N ARG A 269 6.03 22.22 -21.70
CA ARG A 269 7.21 23.10 -21.48
C ARG A 269 7.15 23.89 -20.16
N ARG A 270 6.42 23.40 -19.17
CA ARG A 270 6.39 23.99 -17.82
C ARG A 270 7.54 23.49 -16.94
N LEU A 271 8.10 22.34 -17.28
CA LEU A 271 9.29 21.78 -16.68
C LEU A 271 10.28 21.33 -17.77
N SER A 272 11.56 21.36 -17.43
CA SER A 272 12.63 20.85 -18.25
C SER A 272 13.30 19.66 -17.58
N ILE A 273 13.64 18.62 -18.35
CA ILE A 273 14.44 17.50 -17.87
C ILE A 273 15.92 17.89 -17.98
N ILE A 274 16.63 17.78 -16.87
CA ILE A 274 18.09 17.84 -16.81
C ILE A 274 18.59 16.40 -17.00
N ARG A 275 19.52 16.22 -17.95
CA ARG A 275 20.17 14.94 -18.16
C ARG A 275 21.65 15.05 -17.79
N PRO A 276 22.04 14.63 -16.59
CA PRO A 276 23.43 14.62 -16.18
C PRO A 276 24.27 13.71 -17.11
N VAL A 277 25.58 13.91 -17.08
CA VAL A 277 26.56 13.02 -17.75
C VAL A 277 26.53 11.63 -17.11
N GLU A 278 26.28 11.60 -15.81
CA GLU A 278 26.15 10.36 -15.01
C GLU A 278 25.00 9.49 -15.54
N PRO A 279 25.09 8.17 -15.32
CA PRO A 279 24.06 7.23 -15.79
C PRO A 279 22.65 7.61 -15.34
N PRO A 280 21.60 7.34 -16.13
CA PRO A 280 20.23 7.58 -15.75
C PRO A 280 19.85 6.73 -14.53
N LEU A 281 19.01 7.31 -13.65
CA LEU A 281 18.54 6.63 -12.45
C LEU A 281 17.26 5.86 -12.76
N PHE A 282 17.28 4.56 -12.51
CA PHE A 282 16.13 3.68 -12.57
C PHE A 282 15.77 3.14 -11.19
N SER A 283 14.50 2.88 -10.99
CA SER A 283 13.96 2.14 -9.86
C SER A 283 12.88 1.18 -10.34
N LYS A 284 12.32 0.37 -9.43
CA LYS A 284 11.33 -0.64 -9.77
C LYS A 284 10.04 -0.43 -8.98
N ILE A 285 8.92 -0.70 -9.63
CA ILE A 285 7.63 -0.92 -8.97
C ILE A 285 7.23 -2.37 -9.20
N ALA A 286 6.77 -3.05 -8.16
CA ALA A 286 6.40 -4.46 -8.25
C ALA A 286 5.02 -4.72 -7.71
N LEU A 287 4.32 -5.68 -8.33
CA LEU A 287 3.11 -6.29 -7.83
C LEU A 287 3.50 -7.47 -6.95
N VAL A 288 3.14 -7.39 -5.69
CA VAL A 288 3.56 -8.32 -4.63
C VAL A 288 2.34 -8.93 -3.97
N ARG A 289 2.42 -10.21 -3.57
CA ARG A 289 1.47 -10.87 -2.69
C ARG A 289 2.16 -11.65 -1.58
N ARG A 290 1.40 -12.15 -0.63
CA ARG A 290 1.88 -13.16 0.32
C ARG A 290 2.24 -14.44 -0.43
N LYS A 291 3.34 -15.09 -0.07
CA LYS A 291 3.82 -16.33 -0.70
C LYS A 291 2.92 -17.52 -0.37
N SER A 292 2.49 -17.59 0.88
CA SER A 292 1.61 -18.65 1.40
C SER A 292 0.13 -18.29 1.22
N GLY A 293 -0.73 -19.30 1.17
CA GLY A 293 -2.18 -19.15 1.14
C GLY A 293 -2.79 -19.36 -0.25
N PHE A 294 -4.12 -19.51 -0.24
CA PHE A 294 -4.92 -19.64 -1.45
C PHE A 294 -4.98 -18.30 -2.19
N VAL A 295 -4.86 -18.37 -3.52
CA VAL A 295 -4.99 -17.20 -4.40
C VAL A 295 -6.34 -17.27 -5.11
N PRO A 296 -7.32 -16.43 -4.75
CA PRO A 296 -8.63 -16.41 -5.38
C PRO A 296 -8.56 -16.15 -6.89
N ARG A 297 -9.47 -16.73 -7.67
CA ARG A 297 -9.53 -16.51 -9.13
C ARG A 297 -9.53 -15.04 -9.56
N PRO A 298 -10.30 -14.13 -8.92
CA PRO A 298 -10.24 -12.72 -9.26
C PRO A 298 -8.83 -12.13 -9.07
N VAL A 299 -8.12 -12.54 -8.03
CA VAL A 299 -6.73 -12.11 -7.77
C VAL A 299 -5.78 -12.69 -8.81
N GLN A 300 -5.95 -13.98 -9.16
CA GLN A 300 -5.17 -14.62 -10.21
C GLN A 300 -5.40 -13.94 -11.56
N ALA A 301 -6.65 -13.65 -11.92
CA ALA A 301 -7.01 -12.93 -13.16
C ALA A 301 -6.40 -11.50 -13.19
N PHE A 302 -6.33 -10.84 -12.02
CA PHE A 302 -5.67 -9.53 -11.92
C PHE A 302 -4.17 -9.64 -12.21
N ILE A 303 -3.49 -10.64 -11.63
CA ILE A 303 -2.07 -10.92 -11.87
C ILE A 303 -1.83 -11.23 -13.35
N GLU A 304 -2.65 -12.07 -13.96
CA GLU A 304 -2.55 -12.42 -15.38
C GLU A 304 -2.76 -11.20 -16.29
N THR A 305 -3.74 -10.35 -15.98
CA THR A 305 -3.95 -9.08 -16.68
C THR A 305 -2.72 -8.18 -16.58
N ALA A 306 -2.15 -8.05 -15.38
CA ALA A 306 -0.95 -7.25 -15.17
C ALA A 306 0.26 -7.79 -15.95
N ARG A 307 0.41 -9.14 -16.04
CA ARG A 307 1.46 -9.80 -16.81
C ARG A 307 1.30 -9.67 -18.34
N ALA A 308 0.05 -9.65 -18.80
CA ALA A 308 -0.28 -9.54 -20.23
C ALA A 308 -0.15 -8.10 -20.75
N LEU A 309 -0.06 -7.10 -19.88
CA LEU A 309 0.09 -5.72 -20.28
C LEU A 309 1.41 -5.51 -21.03
N ASP A 310 1.30 -5.11 -22.31
CA ASP A 310 2.48 -4.74 -23.11
C ASP A 310 3.20 -3.57 -22.43
N PRO A 311 4.50 -3.67 -22.17
CA PRO A 311 5.32 -2.58 -21.68
C PRO A 311 5.18 -1.28 -22.48
N LYS A 312 4.79 -1.37 -23.76
CA LYS A 312 4.50 -0.20 -24.58
C LYS A 312 3.33 0.63 -24.09
N HIS A 313 2.35 0.02 -23.41
CA HIS A 313 1.25 0.74 -22.75
C HIS A 313 1.72 1.47 -21.49
N LEU A 314 2.89 1.11 -21.00
CA LEU A 314 3.59 1.73 -19.87
C LEU A 314 4.72 2.69 -20.34
N ARG A 315 4.61 3.23 -21.57
CA ARG A 315 5.62 4.11 -22.20
C ARG A 315 6.06 5.30 -21.35
N LEU A 316 5.28 5.66 -20.35
CA LEU A 316 5.64 6.70 -19.38
C LEU A 316 6.69 6.25 -18.36
N LEU A 317 7.10 4.97 -18.36
CA LEU A 317 8.09 4.48 -17.40
C LEU A 317 9.53 4.84 -17.78
N THR A 318 9.82 5.00 -19.10
CA THR A 318 11.18 5.34 -19.57
C THR A 318 11.17 6.31 -20.75
N THR A 319 12.17 7.21 -20.82
CA THR A 319 12.36 8.12 -21.96
C THR A 319 13.35 7.58 -22.99
N SER A 320 13.99 6.44 -22.76
CA SER A 320 15.07 5.98 -23.63
C SER A 320 14.55 5.60 -25.02
N ALA A 321 14.70 6.54 -25.96
CA ALA A 321 14.58 6.32 -27.40
C ALA A 321 15.82 5.63 -27.99
N SER A 322 16.82 5.25 -27.18
CA SER A 322 18.09 4.65 -27.63
C SER A 322 18.34 3.30 -26.98
N GLY A 323 17.97 2.24 -27.67
CA GLY A 323 18.77 1.09 -28.04
C GLY A 323 19.34 0.13 -26.99
N THR A 324 19.08 0.23 -25.69
CA THR A 324 19.47 -0.84 -24.76
C THR A 324 18.30 -1.14 -23.84
N ARG A 325 17.57 -2.20 -24.16
CA ARG A 325 16.48 -2.71 -23.32
C ARG A 325 17.08 -3.25 -22.03
N PRO A 326 16.72 -2.72 -20.84
CA PRO A 326 16.89 -3.49 -19.62
C PRO A 326 16.00 -4.73 -19.75
N GLY A 327 16.60 -5.90 -19.60
CA GLY A 327 15.91 -7.16 -19.81
C GLY A 327 14.75 -7.33 -18.85
N PHE A 328 13.57 -7.56 -19.39
CA PHE A 328 12.42 -8.07 -18.62
C PHE A 328 12.79 -9.48 -18.13
N LYS A 329 13.17 -9.61 -16.87
CA LYS A 329 13.25 -10.93 -16.25
C LYS A 329 11.84 -11.36 -15.87
N LYS A 330 11.27 -12.32 -16.61
CA LYS A 330 10.22 -13.18 -16.09
C LYS A 330 10.89 -14.04 -15.03
N SER A 331 10.46 -13.96 -13.80
CA SER A 331 10.81 -14.94 -12.78
C SER A 331 10.09 -16.24 -13.15
N GLU A 332 10.86 -17.26 -13.49
CA GLU A 332 10.40 -18.65 -13.63
C GLU A 332 9.92 -19.22 -12.30
#